data_390333482713172ee98d81d2265888fe
#
_entry.id   390333482713172ee98d81d2265888fe
#
_cell.length_a   1.000
_cell.length_b   1.000
_cell.length_c   1.000
_cell.angle_alpha   90.00
_cell.angle_beta   90.00
_cell.angle_gamma   90.00
#
_symmetry.space_group_name_H-M   'P 1'
#
loop_
_entity.id
_entity.type
_entity.pdbx_description
1 polymer ?
#
loop_
_entity_poly.entity_id
_entity_poly.type
_entity_poly.pdbx_seq_one_letter_code
_entity_poly.pdbx_strand_id
1 'polypeptide(L)'
;VSAMLDAPGDHQPVSGEAPTVAQLHDFARRVAEDAELIASLPLDPEGRTWVRLDGPGGSEAWLIGWPPGTGTGWHDHADSIGAFFTAGGELTENSLAARLPTDGWRTLELTEDVDRVRHLATGQGRAFGKFHVHEVLNESMTEHAISVHAYYPPLPQIRRYSRTGDTLRLEQVERPKDWQ
;
A
#
# COMPACT_ATOMS: atom_id res chain seq x y z
N VAL A 1 23.19 -7.72 3.03
CA VAL A 1 22.18 -7.81 4.11
C VAL A 1 21.04 -8.75 3.73
N SER A 2 21.19 -9.45 2.58
CA SER A 2 20.21 -10.43 2.07
C SER A 2 20.16 -11.75 2.88
N ALA A 3 21.06 -11.95 3.80
CA ALA A 3 21.24 -13.23 4.49
C ALA A 3 20.39 -13.43 5.75
N MET A 4 19.60 -12.43 6.16
CA MET A 4 18.82 -12.52 7.40
C MET A 4 17.33 -12.84 7.21
N LEU A 5 16.88 -13.10 5.99
CA LEU A 5 15.46 -13.39 5.72
C LEU A 5 15.19 -14.88 5.49
N ASP A 6 16.16 -15.74 5.65
CA ASP A 6 15.98 -17.20 5.58
C ASP A 6 15.70 -17.76 6.97
N ALA A 7 14.45 -17.67 7.39
CA ALA A 7 13.95 -18.50 8.47
C ALA A 7 13.56 -19.87 7.91
N PRO A 8 13.97 -20.99 8.55
CA PRO A 8 13.61 -22.30 8.07
C PRO A 8 12.09 -22.52 8.19
N GLY A 9 11.42 -22.71 7.08
CA GLY A 9 9.99 -23.01 7.02
C GLY A 9 9.16 -22.10 6.11
N ASP A 10 9.71 -21.02 5.58
CA ASP A 10 9.02 -20.18 4.66
C ASP A 10 9.12 -20.70 3.22
N HIS A 11 7.98 -21.11 2.67
CA HIS A 11 7.87 -21.38 1.26
C HIS A 11 8.00 -20.05 0.48
N GLN A 12 9.21 -19.66 0.15
CA GLN A 12 9.40 -18.63 -0.86
C GLN A 12 8.89 -19.21 -2.19
N PRO A 13 8.15 -18.40 -2.98
CA PRO A 13 7.74 -18.86 -4.30
C PRO A 13 8.97 -19.23 -5.11
N VAL A 14 8.87 -20.37 -5.80
CA VAL A 14 9.91 -20.82 -6.72
C VAL A 14 10.14 -19.71 -7.74
N SER A 15 11.40 -19.47 -8.12
CA SER A 15 11.77 -18.48 -9.12
C SER A 15 10.82 -18.57 -10.33
N GLY A 16 10.06 -17.50 -10.59
CA GLY A 16 9.05 -17.43 -11.65
C GLY A 16 7.61 -17.59 -11.21
N GLU A 17 7.32 -18.03 -9.98
CA GLU A 17 5.96 -18.09 -9.45
C GLU A 17 5.52 -16.73 -8.89
N ALA A 18 4.29 -16.33 -9.26
CA ALA A 18 3.66 -15.15 -8.70
C ALA A 18 3.38 -15.34 -7.20
N PRO A 19 3.70 -14.36 -6.35
CA PRO A 19 3.34 -14.42 -4.94
C PRO A 19 1.82 -14.31 -4.75
N THR A 20 1.32 -14.91 -3.68
CA THR A 20 -0.05 -14.72 -3.21
C THR A 20 -0.16 -13.45 -2.36
N VAL A 21 -1.39 -12.98 -2.12
CA VAL A 21 -1.61 -11.86 -1.19
C VAL A 21 -1.09 -12.18 0.21
N ALA A 22 -1.22 -13.43 0.66
CA ALA A 22 -0.72 -13.88 1.95
C ALA A 22 0.82 -13.81 2.02
N GLN A 23 1.50 -14.16 0.94
CA GLN A 23 2.96 -14.07 0.85
C GLN A 23 3.44 -12.61 0.83
N LEU A 24 2.74 -11.72 0.14
CA LEU A 24 3.03 -10.29 0.17
C LEU A 24 2.82 -9.70 1.57
N HIS A 25 1.74 -10.07 2.23
CA HIS A 25 1.45 -9.64 3.59
C HIS A 25 2.53 -10.12 4.58
N ASP A 26 2.92 -11.38 4.48
CA ASP A 26 3.95 -11.96 5.33
C ASP A 26 5.32 -11.30 5.10
N PHE A 27 5.67 -11.02 3.85
CA PHE A 27 6.88 -10.28 3.51
C PHE A 27 6.85 -8.87 4.13
N ALA A 28 5.74 -8.13 3.96
CA ALA A 28 5.60 -6.79 4.53
C ALA A 28 5.71 -6.80 6.06
N ARG A 29 5.13 -7.81 6.71
CA ARG A 29 5.25 -8.02 8.17
C ARG A 29 6.70 -8.21 8.59
N ARG A 30 7.43 -9.11 7.91
CA ARG A 30 8.83 -9.40 8.24
C ARG A 30 9.73 -8.17 8.07
N VAL A 31 9.54 -7.40 7.01
CA VAL A 31 10.28 -6.15 6.81
C VAL A 31 9.94 -5.14 7.92
N ALA A 32 8.65 -5.03 8.26
CA ALA A 32 8.19 -4.14 9.32
C ALA A 32 8.75 -4.49 10.71
N GLU A 33 9.05 -5.77 10.94
CA GLU A 33 9.65 -6.26 12.19
C GLU A 33 11.18 -6.10 12.23
N ASP A 34 11.82 -5.72 11.13
CA ASP A 34 13.26 -5.44 11.05
C ASP A 34 13.52 -4.03 11.60
N ALA A 35 13.74 -3.94 12.92
CA ALA A 35 13.88 -2.68 13.63
C ALA A 35 15.05 -1.82 13.10
N GLU A 36 16.13 -2.43 12.65
CA GLU A 36 17.29 -1.72 12.12
C GLU A 36 16.96 -1.06 10.77
N LEU A 37 16.27 -1.80 9.90
CA LEU A 37 15.84 -1.29 8.61
C LEU A 37 14.83 -0.15 8.78
N ILE A 38 13.85 -0.32 9.67
CA ILE A 38 12.84 0.71 9.94
C ILE A 38 13.51 1.98 10.49
N ALA A 39 14.45 1.84 11.40
CA ALA A 39 15.18 2.98 11.96
C ALA A 39 16.07 3.69 10.93
N SER A 40 16.44 3.03 9.84
CA SER A 40 17.27 3.60 8.79
C SER A 40 16.52 4.52 7.83
N LEU A 41 15.19 4.48 7.82
CA LEU A 41 14.39 5.31 6.92
C LEU A 41 14.50 6.79 7.32
N PRO A 42 14.95 7.67 6.41
CA PRO A 42 14.88 9.11 6.66
C PRO A 42 13.42 9.57 6.76
N LEU A 43 13.12 10.38 7.74
CA LEU A 43 11.80 11.00 7.91
C LEU A 43 11.91 12.49 7.61
N ASP A 44 10.94 13.00 6.85
CA ASP A 44 10.85 14.40 6.46
C ASP A 44 9.52 14.96 6.96
N PRO A 45 9.50 16.07 7.73
CA PRO A 45 8.25 16.66 8.19
C PRO A 45 7.44 17.30 7.07
N GLU A 46 8.05 17.55 5.92
CA GLU A 46 7.41 18.24 4.80
C GLU A 46 6.76 17.30 3.78
N GLY A 47 7.12 16.02 3.79
CA GLY A 47 6.61 15.08 2.81
C GLY A 47 6.90 13.63 3.11
N ARG A 48 6.21 12.75 2.40
CA ARG A 48 6.46 11.32 2.49
C ARG A 48 7.86 11.00 1.97
N THR A 49 8.52 10.07 2.65
CA THR A 49 9.78 9.49 2.19
C THR A 49 9.57 8.03 1.84
N TRP A 50 10.37 7.49 0.95
CA TRP A 50 10.27 6.09 0.58
C TRP A 50 11.61 5.50 0.15
N VAL A 51 11.74 4.20 0.38
CA VAL A 51 12.83 3.38 -0.11
C VAL A 51 12.24 2.18 -0.83
N ARG A 52 12.70 1.91 -2.03
CA ARG A 52 12.27 0.75 -2.81
C ARG A 52 13.02 -0.49 -2.34
N LEU A 53 12.30 -1.58 -2.19
CA LEU A 53 12.81 -2.90 -1.82
C LEU A 53 12.38 -3.93 -2.87
N ASP A 54 13.12 -5.01 -2.99
CA ASP A 54 12.73 -6.16 -3.80
C ASP A 54 11.91 -7.13 -2.95
N GLY A 55 10.73 -7.48 -3.45
CA GLY A 55 9.85 -8.41 -2.80
C GLY A 55 9.97 -9.83 -3.37
N PRO A 56 9.24 -10.80 -2.80
CA PRO A 56 9.26 -12.18 -3.25
C PRO A 56 8.63 -12.33 -4.64
N GLY A 57 9.12 -13.27 -5.44
CA GLY A 57 8.49 -13.68 -6.70
C GLY A 57 8.36 -12.59 -7.76
N GLY A 58 9.27 -11.63 -7.81
CA GLY A 58 9.23 -10.51 -8.75
C GLY A 58 8.32 -9.37 -8.33
N SER A 59 7.82 -9.37 -7.08
CA SER A 59 7.07 -8.25 -6.52
C SER A 59 8.00 -7.07 -6.22
N GLU A 60 7.43 -5.87 -6.15
CA GLU A 60 8.14 -4.71 -5.62
C GLU A 60 7.58 -4.30 -4.27
N ALA A 61 8.41 -3.70 -3.45
CA ALA A 61 8.01 -3.23 -2.14
C ALA A 61 8.55 -1.83 -1.86
N TRP A 62 7.89 -1.14 -0.95
CA TRP A 62 8.22 0.23 -0.56
C TRP A 62 8.15 0.36 0.95
N LEU A 63 9.22 0.89 1.53
CA LEU A 63 9.23 1.38 2.89
C LEU A 63 8.89 2.86 2.84
N ILE A 64 7.81 3.28 3.53
CA ILE A 64 7.26 4.62 3.42
C ILE A 64 7.16 5.28 4.79
N GLY A 65 7.66 6.52 4.89
CA GLY A 65 7.48 7.40 6.03
C GLY A 65 6.36 8.42 5.75
N TRP A 66 5.45 8.59 6.70
CA TRP A 66 4.28 9.44 6.60
C TRP A 66 4.34 10.55 7.64
N PRO A 67 4.56 11.80 7.25
CA PRO A 67 4.42 12.92 8.20
C PRO A 67 3.00 13.02 8.75
N PRO A 68 2.84 13.69 9.90
CA PRO A 68 1.50 13.95 10.44
C PRO A 68 0.58 14.61 9.41
N GLY A 69 -0.67 14.15 9.33
CA GLY A 69 -1.70 14.72 8.48
C GLY A 69 -1.57 14.43 6.99
N THR A 70 -0.67 13.54 6.57
CA THR A 70 -0.51 13.20 5.15
C THR A 70 -1.30 11.95 4.76
N GLY A 71 -1.68 11.89 3.50
CA GLY A 71 -2.41 10.77 2.93
C GLY A 71 -2.17 10.63 1.44
N THR A 72 -2.67 9.54 0.88
CA THR A 72 -2.50 9.23 -0.54
C THR A 72 -3.57 9.85 -1.43
N GLY A 73 -4.75 10.16 -0.88
CA GLY A 73 -5.96 10.33 -1.69
C GLY A 73 -6.47 8.99 -2.23
N TRP A 74 -7.68 8.99 -2.75
CA TRP A 74 -8.30 7.79 -3.32
C TRP A 74 -7.59 7.34 -4.58
N HIS A 75 -7.27 6.04 -4.64
CA HIS A 75 -6.57 5.45 -5.79
C HIS A 75 -6.77 3.95 -5.84
N ASP A 76 -6.44 3.34 -6.98
CA ASP A 76 -6.25 1.91 -7.12
C ASP A 76 -4.90 1.59 -7.78
N HIS A 77 -4.51 0.34 -7.76
CA HIS A 77 -3.24 -0.15 -8.27
C HIS A 77 -3.42 -1.00 -9.54
N ALA A 78 -4.51 -0.75 -10.28
CA ALA A 78 -4.89 -1.53 -11.44
C ALA A 78 -4.95 -3.04 -11.10
N ASP A 79 -4.33 -3.91 -11.89
CA ASP A 79 -4.38 -5.36 -11.69
C ASP A 79 -3.33 -5.89 -10.70
N SER A 80 -2.62 -5.02 -10.00
CA SER A 80 -1.71 -5.47 -8.94
C SER A 80 -2.48 -5.89 -7.68
N ILE A 81 -2.14 -7.05 -7.16
CA ILE A 81 -2.45 -7.42 -5.78
C ILE A 81 -1.46 -6.75 -4.85
N GLY A 82 -1.82 -6.61 -3.60
CA GLY A 82 -0.93 -5.94 -2.67
C GLY A 82 -1.19 -6.27 -1.21
N ALA A 83 -0.28 -5.80 -0.39
CA ALA A 83 -0.38 -5.83 1.04
C ALA A 83 0.40 -4.66 1.63
N PHE A 84 -0.02 -4.19 2.79
CA PHE A 84 0.80 -3.25 3.56
C PHE A 84 0.71 -3.55 5.05
N PHE A 85 1.73 -3.11 5.78
CA PHE A 85 1.88 -3.40 7.19
C PHE A 85 2.43 -2.16 7.91
N THR A 86 1.82 -1.80 9.03
CA THR A 86 2.26 -0.64 9.82
C THR A 86 3.41 -1.04 10.72
N ALA A 87 4.56 -0.39 10.51
CA ALA A 87 5.79 -0.62 11.25
C ALA A 87 6.00 0.38 12.39
N GLY A 88 5.39 1.54 12.31
CA GLY A 88 5.43 2.58 13.34
C GLY A 88 4.24 3.50 13.25
N GLY A 89 3.78 4.02 14.38
CA GLY A 89 2.59 4.86 14.42
C GLY A 89 1.30 4.09 14.10
N GLU A 90 0.34 4.80 13.53
CA GLU A 90 -0.95 4.24 13.10
C GLU A 90 -1.34 4.84 11.74
N LEU A 91 -1.90 4.01 10.89
CA LEU A 91 -2.48 4.44 9.62
C LEU A 91 -3.96 4.10 9.58
N THR A 92 -4.73 4.94 8.93
CA THR A 92 -6.14 4.68 8.62
C THR A 92 -6.26 4.32 7.14
N GLU A 93 -6.95 3.23 6.85
CA GLU A 93 -7.37 2.89 5.50
C GLU A 93 -8.87 3.11 5.35
N ASN A 94 -9.25 3.94 4.39
CA ASN A 94 -10.61 4.01 3.89
C ASN A 94 -10.65 3.27 2.56
N SER A 95 -11.55 2.32 2.40
CA SER A 95 -11.64 1.52 1.18
C SER A 95 -13.09 1.34 0.72
N LEU A 96 -13.23 0.94 -0.54
CA LEU A 96 -14.53 0.65 -1.13
C LEU A 96 -14.69 -0.87 -1.26
N ALA A 97 -15.75 -1.42 -0.68
CA ALA A 97 -16.16 -2.81 -0.87
C ALA A 97 -16.99 -2.93 -2.16
N ALA A 98 -16.41 -2.46 -3.26
CA ALA A 98 -17.04 -2.47 -4.58
C ALA A 98 -15.96 -2.63 -5.64
N ARG A 99 -16.32 -3.32 -6.73
CA ARG A 99 -15.48 -3.41 -7.91
C ARG A 99 -15.92 -2.35 -8.91
N LEU A 100 -15.00 -1.42 -9.21
CA LEU A 100 -15.28 -0.37 -10.18
C LEU A 100 -15.06 -0.88 -11.60
N PRO A 101 -15.78 -0.35 -12.60
CA PRO A 101 -15.47 -0.62 -14.00
C PRO A 101 -14.03 -0.20 -14.31
N THR A 102 -13.35 -0.96 -15.18
CA THR A 102 -11.94 -0.71 -15.51
C THR A 102 -11.74 0.42 -16.50
N ASP A 103 -12.73 0.68 -17.34
CA ASP A 103 -12.68 1.72 -18.37
C ASP A 103 -14.06 2.25 -18.71
N GLY A 104 -14.11 3.24 -19.60
CA GLY A 104 -15.35 3.75 -20.15
C GLY A 104 -16.14 4.70 -19.27
N TRP A 105 -15.57 5.18 -18.15
CA TRP A 105 -16.26 6.12 -17.26
C TRP A 105 -15.30 7.20 -16.74
N ARG A 106 -15.87 8.30 -16.34
CA ARG A 106 -15.17 9.41 -15.69
C ARG A 106 -15.73 9.75 -14.33
N THR A 107 -17.04 9.59 -14.17
CA THR A 107 -17.77 9.87 -12.94
C THR A 107 -18.66 8.67 -12.64
N LEU A 108 -18.70 8.26 -11.38
CA LEU A 108 -19.46 7.11 -10.93
C LEU A 108 -20.15 7.43 -9.60
N GLU A 109 -21.44 7.09 -9.52
CA GLU A 109 -22.17 7.15 -8.26
C GLU A 109 -21.95 5.84 -7.47
N LEU A 110 -21.45 5.98 -6.25
CA LEU A 110 -21.26 4.85 -5.34
C LEU A 110 -22.60 4.46 -4.71
N THR A 111 -22.81 3.16 -4.56
CA THR A 111 -23.97 2.63 -3.84
C THR A 111 -23.78 2.78 -2.33
N GLU A 112 -24.86 2.61 -1.56
CA GLU A 112 -24.80 2.62 -0.11
C GLU A 112 -23.99 1.42 0.42
N ASP A 113 -23.42 1.56 1.62
CA ASP A 113 -22.72 0.51 2.37
C ASP A 113 -21.45 -0.03 1.70
N VAL A 114 -20.83 0.73 0.80
CA VAL A 114 -19.56 0.32 0.19
C VAL A 114 -18.34 0.74 1.01
N ASP A 115 -18.48 1.69 1.91
CA ASP A 115 -17.37 2.24 2.69
C ASP A 115 -16.90 1.28 3.78
N ARG A 116 -15.57 1.14 3.87
CA ARG A 116 -14.91 0.40 4.93
C ARG A 116 -13.79 1.26 5.51
N VAL A 117 -13.68 1.25 6.84
CA VAL A 117 -12.65 1.98 7.57
C VAL A 117 -11.88 0.98 8.42
N ARG A 118 -10.55 1.04 8.34
CA ARG A 118 -9.66 0.25 9.19
C ARG A 118 -8.61 1.15 9.82
N HIS A 119 -8.41 0.96 11.12
CA HIS A 119 -7.32 1.58 11.85
C HIS A 119 -6.23 0.53 12.05
N LEU A 120 -5.06 0.78 11.48
CA LEU A 120 -3.95 -0.16 11.46
C LEU A 120 -2.82 0.38 12.35
N ALA A 121 -2.81 -0.06 13.59
CA ALA A 121 -1.76 0.25 14.53
C ALA A 121 -0.46 -0.49 14.17
N THR A 122 0.64 -0.10 14.79
CA THR A 122 1.92 -0.81 14.67
C THR A 122 1.71 -2.28 14.95
N GLY A 123 2.19 -3.13 14.05
CA GLY A 123 2.02 -4.57 14.13
C GLY A 123 0.78 -5.11 13.43
N GLN A 124 0.03 -4.27 12.73
CA GLN A 124 -1.18 -4.66 11.97
C GLN A 124 -0.99 -4.37 10.48
N GLY A 125 -1.61 -5.20 9.66
CA GLY A 125 -1.50 -5.11 8.22
C GLY A 125 -2.77 -5.50 7.48
N ARG A 126 -2.74 -5.31 6.18
CA ARG A 126 -3.85 -5.53 5.27
C ARG A 126 -3.36 -6.10 3.95
N ALA A 127 -4.02 -7.14 3.47
CA ALA A 127 -3.82 -7.66 2.11
C ALA A 127 -5.07 -7.39 1.27
N PHE A 128 -4.90 -7.19 -0.02
CA PHE A 128 -6.00 -6.89 -0.93
C PHE A 128 -5.74 -7.45 -2.33
N GLY A 129 -6.82 -7.72 -3.04
CA GLY A 129 -6.80 -8.23 -4.41
C GLY A 129 -6.69 -7.12 -5.45
N LYS A 130 -6.83 -7.52 -6.72
CA LYS A 130 -6.80 -6.60 -7.87
C LYS A 130 -7.90 -5.54 -7.79
N PHE A 131 -7.60 -4.35 -8.31
CA PHE A 131 -8.54 -3.22 -8.41
C PHE A 131 -9.09 -2.73 -7.08
N HIS A 132 -8.34 -2.96 -6.01
CA HIS A 132 -8.70 -2.43 -4.69
C HIS A 132 -8.61 -0.91 -4.68
N VAL A 133 -9.70 -0.25 -4.31
CA VAL A 133 -9.79 1.21 -4.23
C VAL A 133 -9.73 1.65 -2.77
N HIS A 134 -8.75 2.45 -2.44
CA HIS A 134 -8.58 2.94 -1.08
C HIS A 134 -7.86 4.28 -1.03
N GLU A 135 -7.85 4.86 0.15
CA GLU A 135 -6.90 5.88 0.57
C GLU A 135 -6.27 5.46 1.90
N VAL A 136 -5.02 5.85 2.10
CA VAL A 136 -4.27 5.60 3.33
C VAL A 136 -3.84 6.94 3.91
N LEU A 137 -4.08 7.13 5.20
CA LEU A 137 -3.87 8.40 5.89
C LEU A 137 -3.11 8.21 7.20
N ASN A 138 -2.22 9.14 7.48
CA ASN A 138 -1.74 9.34 8.84
C ASN A 138 -2.57 10.47 9.47
N GLU A 139 -3.53 10.12 10.30
CA GLU A 139 -4.43 11.08 10.95
C GLU A 139 -3.83 11.72 12.20
N SER A 140 -2.67 11.27 12.67
CA SER A 140 -1.98 11.92 13.78
C SER A 140 -1.60 13.35 13.39
N MET A 141 -1.71 14.25 14.33
CA MET A 141 -1.30 15.64 14.16
C MET A 141 0.14 15.89 14.61
N THR A 142 0.78 14.88 15.23
CA THR A 142 2.07 15.07 15.89
C THR A 142 3.11 14.03 15.53
N GLU A 143 2.72 12.82 15.12
CA GLU A 143 3.63 11.71 14.96
C GLU A 143 3.68 11.20 13.52
N HIS A 144 4.88 10.81 13.08
CA HIS A 144 5.07 10.07 11.84
C HIS A 144 4.52 8.65 11.97
N ALA A 145 4.06 8.11 10.85
CA ALA A 145 3.84 6.68 10.70
C ALA A 145 4.87 6.10 9.72
N ILE A 146 5.12 4.81 9.82
CA ILE A 146 5.99 4.07 8.91
C ILE A 146 5.26 2.80 8.50
N SER A 147 5.29 2.50 7.21
CA SER A 147 4.65 1.31 6.66
C SER A 147 5.49 0.63 5.59
N VAL A 148 5.22 -0.63 5.36
CA VAL A 148 5.80 -1.43 4.27
C VAL A 148 4.68 -1.83 3.34
N HIS A 149 4.83 -1.58 2.05
CA HIS A 149 3.87 -1.93 1.00
C HIS A 149 4.53 -2.85 -0.01
N ALA A 150 3.81 -3.87 -0.44
CA ALA A 150 4.28 -4.81 -1.46
C ALA A 150 3.21 -5.03 -2.52
N TYR A 151 3.61 -5.07 -3.80
CA TYR A 151 2.70 -5.19 -4.94
C TYR A 151 3.21 -6.20 -5.95
N TYR A 152 2.29 -6.96 -6.52
CA TYR A 152 2.57 -7.85 -7.63
C TYR A 152 1.44 -7.83 -8.68
N PRO A 153 1.76 -7.67 -9.97
CA PRO A 153 3.07 -7.30 -10.49
C PRO A 153 3.53 -5.94 -9.97
N PRO A 154 4.80 -5.55 -10.18
CA PRO A 154 5.24 -4.19 -9.88
C PRO A 154 4.28 -3.17 -10.45
N LEU A 155 4.00 -2.11 -9.71
CA LEU A 155 2.92 -1.17 -10.03
C LEU A 155 3.00 -0.70 -11.49
N PRO A 156 2.05 -1.12 -12.36
CA PRO A 156 2.04 -0.67 -13.76
C PRO A 156 1.51 0.74 -13.87
N GLN A 157 0.49 1.04 -13.10
CA GLN A 157 -0.14 2.36 -13.04
C GLN A 157 -0.97 2.49 -11.78
N ILE A 158 -1.23 3.73 -11.39
CA ILE A 158 -2.15 4.11 -10.33
C ILE A 158 -3.23 5.00 -10.93
N ARG A 159 -4.48 4.64 -10.71
CA ARG A 159 -5.61 5.51 -11.05
C ARG A 159 -5.99 6.31 -9.81
N ARG A 160 -6.02 7.63 -9.96
CA ARG A 160 -6.37 8.54 -8.87
C ARG A 160 -7.75 9.10 -9.05
N TYR A 161 -8.47 9.18 -7.94
CA TYR A 161 -9.86 9.63 -7.89
C TYR A 161 -10.02 10.80 -6.94
N SER A 162 -10.98 11.69 -7.24
CA SER A 162 -11.57 12.58 -6.25
C SER A 162 -12.93 12.05 -5.84
N ARG A 163 -13.34 12.36 -4.62
CA ARG A 163 -14.63 11.94 -4.11
C ARG A 163 -15.36 13.12 -3.49
N THR A 164 -16.63 13.30 -3.85
CA THR A 164 -17.54 14.27 -3.27
C THR A 164 -18.83 13.53 -2.89
N GLY A 165 -19.05 13.30 -1.59
CA GLY A 165 -20.16 12.47 -1.14
C GLY A 165 -20.06 11.06 -1.69
N ASP A 166 -21.05 10.64 -2.46
CA ASP A 166 -21.07 9.33 -3.12
C ASP A 166 -20.63 9.38 -4.59
N THR A 167 -20.18 10.52 -5.05
CA THR A 167 -19.69 10.69 -6.42
C THR A 167 -18.17 10.52 -6.47
N LEU A 168 -17.72 9.55 -7.22
CA LEU A 168 -16.31 9.27 -7.50
C LEU A 168 -15.97 9.74 -8.90
N ARG A 169 -14.85 10.46 -9.04
CA ARG A 169 -14.39 10.95 -10.33
C ARG A 169 -12.94 10.53 -10.59
N LEU A 170 -12.69 9.97 -11.77
CA LEU A 170 -11.34 9.65 -12.22
C LEU A 170 -10.62 10.94 -12.62
N GLU A 171 -9.56 11.29 -11.91
CA GLU A 171 -8.80 12.51 -12.12
C GLU A 171 -7.58 12.29 -13.02
N GLN A 172 -6.81 11.25 -12.74
CA GLN A 172 -5.61 10.97 -13.52
C GLN A 172 -5.16 9.52 -13.41
N VAL A 173 -4.32 9.11 -14.36
CA VAL A 173 -3.62 7.84 -14.37
C VAL A 173 -2.13 8.15 -14.30
N GLU A 174 -1.46 7.64 -13.26
CA GLU A 174 -0.02 7.84 -13.04
C GLU A 174 0.73 6.53 -13.22
N ARG A 175 1.96 6.65 -13.69
CA ARG A 175 2.90 5.53 -13.72
C ARG A 175 3.99 5.76 -12.67
N PRO A 176 4.40 4.74 -11.89
CA PRO A 176 5.42 4.92 -10.84
C PRO A 176 6.74 5.47 -11.35
N LYS A 177 7.11 5.18 -12.59
CA LYS A 177 8.30 5.76 -13.22
C LYS A 177 8.26 7.29 -13.31
N ASP A 178 7.09 7.88 -13.24
CA ASP A 178 6.89 9.33 -13.30
C ASP A 178 7.07 10.01 -11.93
N TRP A 179 7.31 9.21 -10.88
CA TRP A 179 7.49 9.72 -9.51
C TRP A 179 8.95 10.03 -9.15
N GLN A 180 9.89 9.79 -10.05
CA GLN A 180 11.32 10.04 -9.83
C GLN A 180 11.72 11.47 -10.15
#